data_76a62c3040aaafe12f70c67c4540268f
#
_entry.id   76a62c3040aaafe12f70c67c4540268f
#
_cell.length_a   1.000
_cell.length_b   1.000
_cell.length_c   1.000
_cell.angle_alpha   90.00
_cell.angle_beta   90.00
_cell.angle_gamma   90.00
#
_symmetry.space_group_name_H-M   'P 1'
#
loop_
_entity.id
_entity.type
_entity.pdbx_description
1 polymer ?
#
loop_
_entity_poly.entity_id
_entity_poly.type
_entity_poly.pdbx_seq_one_letter_code
_entity_poly.pdbx_strand_id
1 'polypeptide(L)'
;SRGLGDVYKRQDWLRALVEQIDNSLLAEWEALKAGRVPTEEERNATTPPPLLSENRYLFERLIRTVMFRHVSLLALDDTKTLAQLDERISQEYPDWYQATEDYWAEYDDIVTDSDARSARFITITPSPDGTTWDVRQTICDPEENHSWVIDAVVDSALSNERGEVYFRSLDVKDLTRS
;
A
#
# COMPACT_ATOMS: atom_id res chain seq x y z
N SER A 1 -16.12 14.89 24.41
CA SER A 1 -17.19 15.15 23.48
C SER A 1 -17.28 14.07 22.43
N ARG A 2 -18.47 13.69 22.14
CA ARG A 2 -18.74 12.56 21.27
C ARG A 2 -18.66 12.86 19.78
N GLY A 3 -18.94 14.06 19.37
CA GLY A 3 -18.73 14.50 18.00
C GLY A 3 -17.26 14.51 17.64
N LEU A 4 -16.42 14.86 18.61
CA LEU A 4 -14.98 14.73 18.46
C LEU A 4 -14.54 13.29 18.44
N GLY A 5 -15.26 12.38 19.09
CA GLY A 5 -14.95 10.97 19.12
C GLY A 5 -15.02 10.31 17.74
N ASP A 6 -15.99 10.68 16.92
CA ASP A 6 -16.10 10.15 15.57
C ASP A 6 -15.02 10.68 14.65
N VAL A 7 -14.64 11.95 14.81
CA VAL A 7 -13.51 12.53 14.09
C VAL A 7 -12.21 11.90 14.55
N TYR A 8 -12.06 11.66 15.84
CA TYR A 8 -10.88 10.98 16.39
C TYR A 8 -10.76 9.54 15.91
N LYS A 9 -11.85 8.84 15.75
CA LYS A 9 -11.82 7.46 15.23
C LYS A 9 -11.27 7.39 13.82
N ARG A 10 -11.60 8.36 12.97
CA ARG A 10 -11.04 8.43 11.62
C ARG A 10 -9.55 8.77 11.65
N GLN A 11 -9.16 9.73 12.49
CA GLN A 11 -7.77 10.10 12.65
C GLN A 11 -6.96 8.98 13.32
N ASP A 12 -7.55 8.31 14.30
CA ASP A 12 -6.91 7.19 14.97
C ASP A 12 -6.72 6.02 14.01
N TRP A 13 -7.65 5.78 13.11
CA TRP A 13 -7.52 4.74 12.11
C TRP A 13 -6.35 5.02 11.17
N LEU A 14 -6.25 6.25 10.65
CA LEU A 14 -5.13 6.67 9.81
C LEU A 14 -3.81 6.64 10.59
N ARG A 15 -3.85 7.09 11.82
CA ARG A 15 -2.69 7.08 12.71
C ARG A 15 -2.21 5.66 12.98
N ALA A 16 -3.13 4.76 13.30
CA ALA A 16 -2.82 3.37 13.54
C ALA A 16 -2.23 2.70 12.29
N LEU A 17 -2.73 3.07 11.12
CA LEU A 17 -2.20 2.57 9.86
C LEU A 17 -0.75 3.01 9.66
N VAL A 18 -0.46 4.28 9.92
CA VAL A 18 0.89 4.83 9.80
C VAL A 18 1.81 4.30 10.89
N GLU A 19 1.32 4.19 12.11
CA GLU A 19 2.09 3.65 13.24
C GLU A 19 2.49 2.18 13.01
N GLN A 20 1.63 1.40 12.38
CA GLN A 20 1.95 0.02 12.02
C GLN A 20 3.08 -0.05 11.00
N ILE A 21 3.29 1.01 10.25
CA ILE A 21 4.36 1.06 9.26
C ILE A 21 5.68 1.43 9.91
N ASP A 22 5.70 2.57 10.62
CA ASP A 22 6.93 3.09 11.22
C ASP A 22 6.61 4.30 12.08
N ASN A 23 6.85 4.20 13.38
CA ASN A 23 6.65 5.31 14.30
C ASN A 23 7.52 6.53 13.96
N SER A 24 8.72 6.29 13.44
CA SER A 24 9.60 7.38 13.03
C SER A 24 9.06 8.12 11.83
N LEU A 25 8.36 7.44 10.94
CA LEU A 25 7.72 8.06 9.79
C LEU A 25 6.57 8.98 10.22
N LEU A 26 5.79 8.54 11.19
CA LEU A 26 4.71 9.37 11.75
C LEU A 26 5.27 10.61 12.43
N ALA A 27 6.34 10.47 13.21
CA ALA A 27 7.02 11.57 13.87
C ALA A 27 7.57 12.57 12.84
N GLU A 28 8.15 12.06 11.77
CA GLU A 28 8.66 12.89 10.68
C GLU A 28 7.53 13.64 9.97
N TRP A 29 6.42 12.96 9.72
CA TRP A 29 5.24 13.58 9.12
C TRP A 29 4.66 14.69 10.01
N GLU A 30 4.53 14.42 11.30
CA GLU A 30 4.06 15.41 12.27
C GLU A 30 5.03 16.59 12.40
N ALA A 31 6.33 16.32 12.35
CA ALA A 31 7.35 17.36 12.37
C ALA A 31 7.26 18.25 11.13
N LEU A 32 7.01 17.67 9.96
CA LEU A 32 6.81 18.43 8.73
C LEU A 32 5.56 19.30 8.80
N LYS A 33 4.51 18.81 9.44
CA LYS A 33 3.29 19.57 9.67
C LYS A 33 3.50 20.67 10.71
N ALA A 34 4.21 20.38 11.80
CA ALA A 34 4.40 21.29 12.92
C ALA A 34 5.56 22.26 12.71
N GLY A 35 6.61 21.83 12.02
CA GLY A 35 7.78 22.66 11.69
C GLY A 35 7.45 23.79 10.74
N ARG A 36 6.37 23.68 10.02
CA ARG A 36 5.77 24.76 9.27
C ARG A 36 4.57 25.27 10.07
N VAL A 37 4.81 26.15 11.02
CA VAL A 37 3.68 26.88 11.58
C VAL A 37 3.13 27.74 10.45
N PRO A 38 2.00 27.38 9.85
CA PRO A 38 1.48 28.22 8.77
C PRO A 38 1.10 29.57 9.36
N THR A 39 1.56 30.63 8.72
CA THR A 39 1.11 31.95 9.04
C THR A 39 -0.40 32.02 8.75
N GLU A 40 -1.08 32.99 9.33
CA GLU A 40 -2.50 33.16 9.05
C GLU A 40 -2.74 33.34 7.55
N GLU A 41 -1.82 33.92 6.82
CA GLU A 41 -1.88 34.07 5.38
C GLU A 41 -1.84 32.72 4.67
N GLU A 42 -1.05 31.80 5.14
CA GLU A 42 -0.99 30.45 4.59
C GLU A 42 -2.25 29.64 4.92
N ARG A 43 -2.86 29.91 6.06
CA ARG A 43 -4.14 29.27 6.43
C ARG A 43 -5.29 29.82 5.61
N ASN A 44 -5.26 31.09 5.28
CA ASN A 44 -6.28 31.75 4.49
C ASN A 44 -6.06 31.61 2.99
N ALA A 45 -4.80 31.50 2.58
CA ALA A 45 -4.51 31.06 1.23
C ALA A 45 -4.96 29.60 1.14
N THR A 46 -5.98 29.31 0.42
CA THR A 46 -6.46 27.98 0.13
C THR A 46 -5.36 27.11 -0.46
N THR A 47 -4.28 26.93 0.30
CA THR A 47 -3.25 25.96 -0.07
C THR A 47 -3.82 24.59 0.24
N PRO A 48 -4.09 23.78 -0.77
CA PRO A 48 -4.56 22.42 -0.52
C PRO A 48 -3.54 21.68 0.35
N PRO A 49 -3.99 20.77 1.21
CA PRO A 49 -3.05 19.96 1.96
C PRO A 49 -2.09 19.27 0.99
N PRO A 50 -0.82 19.07 1.38
CA PRO A 50 0.13 18.42 0.48
C PRO A 50 -0.45 17.09 -0.01
N LEU A 51 -0.38 16.88 -1.31
CA LEU A 51 -0.87 15.66 -1.92
C LEU A 51 -0.07 14.46 -1.40
N LEU A 52 -0.74 13.35 -1.20
CA LEU A 52 -0.09 12.14 -0.70
C LEU A 52 1.09 11.73 -1.59
N SER A 53 0.91 11.81 -2.90
CA SER A 53 1.95 11.45 -3.88
C SER A 53 3.11 12.43 -3.94
N GLU A 54 2.97 13.64 -3.41
CA GLU A 54 4.05 14.63 -3.36
C GLU A 54 5.10 14.27 -2.32
N ASN A 55 4.70 13.58 -1.26
CA ASN A 55 5.65 13.02 -0.31
C ASN A 55 6.01 11.61 -0.78
N ARG A 56 6.99 11.53 -1.67
CA ARG A 56 7.40 10.27 -2.29
C ARG A 56 7.77 9.21 -1.27
N TYR A 57 8.51 9.59 -0.24
CA TYR A 57 8.96 8.66 0.79
C TYR A 57 7.76 8.05 1.54
N LEU A 58 6.82 8.88 1.96
CA LEU A 58 5.62 8.42 2.64
C LEU A 58 4.77 7.55 1.71
N PHE A 59 4.60 7.99 0.47
CA PHE A 59 3.79 7.27 -0.50
C PHE A 59 4.35 5.87 -0.78
N GLU A 60 5.65 5.77 -0.99
CA GLU A 60 6.30 4.47 -1.18
C GLU A 60 6.12 3.57 0.03
N ARG A 61 6.22 4.13 1.23
CA ARG A 61 5.99 3.37 2.48
C ARG A 61 4.57 2.84 2.57
N LEU A 62 3.59 3.66 2.22
CA LEU A 62 2.19 3.24 2.21
C LEU A 62 1.94 2.14 1.17
N ILE A 63 2.52 2.28 -0.02
CA ILE A 63 2.43 1.26 -1.07
C ILE A 63 3.02 -0.06 -0.57
N ARG A 64 4.20 -0.03 0.02
CA ARG A 64 4.87 -1.23 0.54
C ARG A 64 4.02 -1.92 1.60
N THR A 65 3.42 -1.16 2.49
CA THR A 65 2.56 -1.71 3.53
C THR A 65 1.33 -2.38 2.96
N VAL A 66 0.66 -1.74 2.02
CA VAL A 66 -0.54 -2.30 1.39
C VAL A 66 -0.20 -3.55 0.59
N MET A 67 0.89 -3.53 -0.16
CA MET A 67 1.34 -4.69 -0.93
C MET A 67 1.68 -5.86 0.00
N PHE A 68 2.38 -5.61 1.08
CA PHE A 68 2.70 -6.68 2.02
C PHE A 68 1.48 -7.20 2.76
N ARG A 69 0.48 -6.35 2.96
CA ARG A 69 -0.80 -6.81 3.49
C ARG A 69 -1.45 -7.84 2.56
N HIS A 70 -1.38 -7.61 1.25
CA HIS A 70 -1.84 -8.60 0.26
C HIS A 70 -1.08 -9.92 0.42
N VAL A 71 0.23 -9.85 0.53
CA VAL A 71 1.06 -11.06 0.75
C VAL A 71 0.67 -11.77 2.03
N SER A 72 0.49 -11.03 3.11
CA SER A 72 0.12 -11.61 4.41
C SER A 72 -1.24 -12.31 4.37
N LEU A 73 -2.22 -11.70 3.70
CA LEU A 73 -3.55 -12.30 3.55
C LEU A 73 -3.50 -13.54 2.66
N LEU A 74 -2.68 -13.52 1.61
CA LEU A 74 -2.45 -14.70 0.78
C LEU A 74 -1.82 -15.82 1.59
N ALA A 75 -0.87 -15.49 2.46
CA ALA A 75 -0.22 -16.48 3.32
C ALA A 75 -1.19 -17.16 4.27
N LEU A 76 -2.24 -16.46 4.67
CA LEU A 76 -3.31 -17.01 5.50
C LEU A 76 -4.41 -17.68 4.67
N ASP A 77 -4.27 -17.69 3.34
CA ASP A 77 -5.29 -18.16 2.40
C ASP A 77 -6.63 -17.44 2.59
N ASP A 78 -6.56 -16.17 3.01
CA ASP A 78 -7.73 -15.34 3.28
C ASP A 78 -8.11 -14.52 2.05
N THR A 79 -8.54 -15.20 1.00
CA THR A 79 -8.91 -14.58 -0.26
C THR A 79 -10.17 -13.73 -0.16
N LYS A 80 -11.02 -14.05 0.81
CA LYS A 80 -12.24 -13.30 1.05
C LYS A 80 -11.92 -11.87 1.55
N THR A 81 -11.03 -11.75 2.53
CA THR A 81 -10.60 -10.45 3.03
C THR A 81 -9.85 -9.67 1.96
N LEU A 82 -9.04 -10.35 1.15
CA LEU A 82 -8.37 -9.73 0.01
C LEU A 82 -9.37 -9.12 -0.97
N ALA A 83 -10.41 -9.85 -1.32
CA ALA A 83 -11.43 -9.35 -2.23
C ALA A 83 -12.15 -8.13 -1.65
N GLN A 84 -12.46 -8.17 -0.37
CA GLN A 84 -13.08 -7.03 0.31
C GLN A 84 -12.17 -5.80 0.34
N LEU A 85 -10.89 -6.02 0.59
CA LEU A 85 -9.91 -4.94 0.58
C LEU A 85 -9.80 -4.31 -0.80
N ASP A 86 -9.67 -5.13 -1.83
CA ASP A 86 -9.47 -4.65 -3.19
C ASP A 86 -10.73 -4.03 -3.78
N GLU A 87 -11.91 -4.48 -3.37
CA GLU A 87 -13.16 -3.81 -3.74
C GLU A 87 -13.15 -2.34 -3.30
N ARG A 88 -12.51 -2.06 -2.16
CA ARG A 88 -12.41 -0.72 -1.61
C ARG A 88 -11.28 0.11 -2.23
N ILE A 89 -10.14 -0.51 -2.52
CA ILE A 89 -8.92 0.21 -2.89
C ILE A 89 -8.42 -0.05 -4.32
N SER A 90 -9.18 -0.79 -5.13
CA SER A 90 -8.75 -1.15 -6.49
C SER A 90 -9.90 -1.05 -7.46
N GLN A 91 -9.59 -0.63 -8.69
CA GLN A 91 -10.56 -0.66 -9.79
C GLN A 91 -10.68 -2.05 -10.38
N GLU A 92 -9.54 -2.69 -10.62
CA GLU A 92 -9.45 -4.04 -11.15
C GLU A 92 -8.57 -4.90 -10.25
N TYR A 93 -9.03 -6.10 -9.95
CA TYR A 93 -8.27 -7.05 -9.15
C TYR A 93 -8.64 -8.48 -9.58
N PRO A 94 -7.75 -9.44 -9.37
CA PRO A 94 -8.01 -10.81 -9.78
C PRO A 94 -8.94 -11.50 -8.80
N ASP A 95 -9.48 -12.65 -9.24
CA ASP A 95 -10.03 -13.61 -8.29
C ASP A 95 -8.84 -14.27 -7.59
N TRP A 96 -8.56 -13.80 -6.38
CA TRP A 96 -7.37 -14.22 -5.64
C TRP A 96 -7.33 -15.73 -5.41
N TYR A 97 -8.48 -16.35 -5.25
CA TYR A 97 -8.56 -17.80 -5.07
C TYR A 97 -8.06 -18.53 -6.31
N GLN A 98 -8.57 -18.17 -7.48
CA GLN A 98 -8.13 -18.78 -8.73
C GLN A 98 -6.70 -18.36 -9.12
N ALA A 99 -6.37 -17.11 -8.88
CA ALA A 99 -5.07 -16.58 -9.24
C ALA A 99 -3.92 -17.25 -8.49
N THR A 100 -4.19 -17.71 -7.27
CA THR A 100 -3.19 -18.38 -6.42
C THR A 100 -3.34 -19.88 -6.35
N GLU A 101 -4.30 -20.45 -7.08
CA GLU A 101 -4.51 -21.89 -7.10
C GLU A 101 -3.25 -22.64 -7.53
N ASP A 102 -2.62 -22.17 -8.59
CA ASP A 102 -1.39 -22.78 -9.10
C ASP A 102 -0.22 -22.59 -8.14
N TYR A 103 -0.19 -21.48 -7.41
CA TYR A 103 0.82 -21.26 -6.38
C TYR A 103 0.71 -22.32 -5.28
N TRP A 104 -0.50 -22.54 -4.78
CA TRP A 104 -0.72 -23.51 -3.71
C TRP A 104 -0.55 -24.95 -4.16
N ALA A 105 -0.68 -25.20 -5.46
CA ALA A 105 -0.34 -26.51 -6.02
C ALA A 105 1.17 -26.77 -6.03
N GLU A 106 1.96 -25.71 -6.10
CA GLU A 106 3.42 -25.79 -6.17
C GLU A 106 4.09 -25.64 -4.81
N TYR A 107 3.53 -24.78 -3.94
CA TYR A 107 4.09 -24.47 -2.63
C TYR A 107 3.04 -24.62 -1.53
N ASP A 108 3.52 -24.89 -0.31
CA ASP A 108 2.65 -25.08 0.86
C ASP A 108 2.55 -23.81 1.74
N ASP A 109 3.37 -22.81 1.50
CA ASP A 109 3.44 -21.65 2.39
C ASP A 109 3.92 -20.41 1.63
N ILE A 110 3.68 -19.26 2.24
CA ILE A 110 4.27 -17.98 1.82
C ILE A 110 5.07 -17.45 3.00
N VAL A 111 6.34 -17.14 2.75
CA VAL A 111 7.23 -16.60 3.79
C VAL A 111 6.90 -15.14 4.03
N THR A 112 6.67 -14.77 5.28
CA THR A 112 6.27 -13.42 5.66
C THR A 112 7.16 -12.83 6.76
N ASP A 113 8.42 -13.26 6.83
CA ASP A 113 9.37 -12.76 7.80
C ASP A 113 9.87 -11.35 7.46
N SER A 114 10.76 -10.82 8.28
CA SER A 114 11.31 -9.47 8.07
C SER A 114 12.09 -9.34 6.77
N ASP A 115 12.73 -10.41 6.31
CA ASP A 115 13.45 -10.43 5.04
C ASP A 115 12.47 -10.32 3.86
N ALA A 116 11.36 -11.05 3.92
CA ALA A 116 10.32 -10.97 2.90
C ALA A 116 9.67 -9.58 2.81
N ARG A 117 9.73 -8.82 3.89
CA ARG A 117 9.23 -7.42 3.95
C ARG A 117 10.25 -6.42 3.43
N SER A 118 11.47 -6.84 3.17
CA SER A 118 12.53 -5.93 2.80
C SER A 118 12.31 -5.33 1.41
N ALA A 119 12.98 -4.22 1.15
CA ALA A 119 12.89 -3.50 -0.12
C ALA A 119 13.40 -4.33 -1.31
N ARG A 120 14.16 -5.38 -1.06
CA ARG A 120 14.69 -6.25 -2.13
C ARG A 120 13.58 -7.05 -2.84
N PHE A 121 12.42 -7.21 -2.22
CA PHE A 121 11.31 -7.98 -2.78
C PHE A 121 10.16 -7.11 -3.28
N ILE A 122 10.34 -5.80 -3.32
CA ILE A 122 9.36 -4.90 -3.89
C ILE A 122 10.05 -3.85 -4.76
N THR A 123 9.50 -3.63 -5.94
CA THR A 123 9.97 -2.58 -6.85
C THR A 123 8.85 -1.60 -7.07
N ILE A 124 9.12 -0.33 -6.84
CA ILE A 124 8.15 0.76 -7.00
C ILE A 124 8.74 1.77 -7.98
N THR A 125 8.08 1.96 -9.11
CA THR A 125 8.59 2.83 -10.17
C THR A 125 7.49 3.81 -10.60
N PRO A 126 7.66 5.11 -10.33
CA PRO A 126 6.70 6.10 -10.82
C PRO A 126 6.82 6.24 -12.34
N SER A 127 5.68 6.52 -12.98
CA SER A 127 5.66 6.83 -14.41
C SER A 127 6.36 8.17 -14.66
N PRO A 128 6.81 8.43 -15.90
CA PRO A 128 7.48 9.70 -16.23
C PRO A 128 6.64 10.93 -15.93
N ASP A 129 5.33 10.84 -16.07
CA ASP A 129 4.40 11.93 -15.79
C ASP A 129 3.88 11.94 -14.34
N GLY A 130 4.23 10.93 -13.55
CA GLY A 130 3.83 10.83 -12.15
C GLY A 130 2.36 10.47 -11.92
N THR A 131 1.61 10.11 -12.96
CA THR A 131 0.19 9.78 -12.83
C THR A 131 -0.05 8.38 -12.30
N THR A 132 0.89 7.48 -12.52
CA THR A 132 0.82 6.10 -12.06
C THR A 132 2.15 5.65 -11.45
N TRP A 133 2.07 4.60 -10.64
CA TRP A 133 3.24 3.97 -10.05
C TRP A 133 3.15 2.47 -10.30
N ASP A 134 4.14 1.94 -10.99
CA ASP A 134 4.23 0.51 -11.21
C ASP A 134 4.84 -0.16 -9.99
N VAL A 135 4.16 -1.18 -9.47
CA VAL A 135 4.59 -1.88 -8.27
C VAL A 135 4.66 -3.37 -8.55
N ARG A 136 5.76 -3.97 -8.18
CA ARG A 136 5.94 -5.42 -8.25
C ARG A 136 6.40 -5.92 -6.90
N GLN A 137 5.56 -6.72 -6.26
CA GLN A 137 5.87 -7.35 -4.98
C GLN A 137 6.13 -8.83 -5.21
N THR A 138 7.32 -9.28 -4.86
CA THR A 138 7.66 -10.70 -4.93
C THR A 138 6.97 -11.44 -3.80
N ILE A 139 6.37 -12.58 -4.13
CA ILE A 139 5.85 -13.53 -3.16
C ILE A 139 6.99 -14.48 -2.80
N CYS A 140 7.40 -14.47 -1.54
CA CYS A 140 8.52 -15.30 -1.11
C CYS A 140 8.04 -16.72 -0.81
N ASP A 141 8.35 -17.64 -1.71
CA ASP A 141 8.03 -19.05 -1.53
C ASP A 141 9.07 -19.73 -0.64
N PRO A 142 8.71 -20.86 0.00
CA PRO A 142 9.61 -21.56 0.92
C PRO A 142 10.87 -22.10 0.24
N GLU A 143 10.83 -22.31 -1.07
CA GLU A 143 11.95 -22.81 -1.85
C GLU A 143 12.87 -21.70 -2.38
N GLU A 144 12.50 -20.43 -2.13
CA GLU A 144 13.27 -19.25 -2.53
C GLU A 144 13.43 -19.11 -4.04
N ASN A 145 12.46 -19.61 -4.81
CA ASN A 145 12.47 -19.46 -6.27
C ASN A 145 12.09 -18.04 -6.72
N HIS A 146 11.26 -17.34 -5.92
CA HIS A 146 10.85 -15.96 -6.16
C HIS A 146 10.27 -15.73 -7.56
N SER A 147 9.56 -16.74 -8.08
CA SER A 147 8.98 -16.68 -9.42
C SER A 147 7.58 -16.09 -9.45
N TRP A 148 6.93 -16.00 -8.31
CA TRP A 148 5.58 -15.45 -8.22
C TRP A 148 5.62 -14.01 -7.73
N VAL A 149 4.86 -13.15 -8.40
CA VAL A 149 4.81 -11.72 -8.06
C VAL A 149 3.39 -11.22 -8.11
N ILE A 150 3.12 -10.16 -7.35
CA ILE A 150 1.91 -9.36 -7.47
C ILE A 150 2.30 -8.09 -8.23
N ASP A 151 1.74 -7.90 -9.41
CA ASP A 151 1.91 -6.68 -10.19
C ASP A 151 0.73 -5.74 -9.92
N ALA A 152 1.03 -4.50 -9.65
CA ALA A 152 0.01 -3.51 -9.35
C ALA A 152 0.34 -2.19 -10.04
N VAL A 153 -0.70 -1.44 -10.35
CA VAL A 153 -0.57 -0.06 -10.84
C VAL A 153 -1.33 0.84 -9.89
N VAL A 154 -0.61 1.76 -9.26
CA VAL A 154 -1.19 2.73 -8.34
C VAL A 154 -1.59 3.97 -9.12
N ASP A 155 -2.78 4.49 -8.85
CA ASP A 155 -3.27 5.74 -9.44
C ASP A 155 -2.98 6.89 -8.47
N SER A 156 -2.13 7.82 -8.89
CA SER A 156 -1.74 8.94 -8.05
C SER A 156 -2.91 9.88 -7.74
N ALA A 157 -3.69 10.22 -8.75
CA ALA A 157 -4.81 11.16 -8.59
C ALA A 157 -5.87 10.62 -7.65
N LEU A 158 -6.27 9.36 -7.84
CA LEU A 158 -7.26 8.72 -7.00
C LEU A 158 -6.74 8.48 -5.58
N SER A 159 -5.45 8.16 -5.45
CA SER A 159 -4.81 8.03 -4.13
C SER A 159 -4.84 9.34 -3.37
N ASN A 160 -4.54 10.44 -4.05
CA ASN A 160 -4.59 11.77 -3.44
C ASN A 160 -6.01 12.16 -3.04
N GLU A 161 -6.97 11.88 -3.90
CA GLU A 161 -8.39 12.19 -3.64
C GLU A 161 -8.91 11.42 -2.44
N ARG A 162 -8.53 10.14 -2.32
CA ARG A 162 -8.99 9.28 -1.24
C ARG A 162 -8.17 9.39 0.04
N GLY A 163 -6.95 9.93 -0.05
CA GLY A 163 -6.03 9.97 1.07
C GLY A 163 -5.45 8.61 1.44
N GLU A 164 -5.51 7.65 0.53
CA GLU A 164 -4.93 6.31 0.71
C GLU A 164 -4.49 5.76 -0.64
N VAL A 165 -3.63 4.76 -0.61
CA VAL A 165 -3.16 4.11 -1.84
C VAL A 165 -4.35 3.49 -2.56
N TYR A 166 -4.51 3.84 -3.83
CA TYR A 166 -5.57 3.33 -4.68
C TYR A 166 -4.98 2.76 -5.96
N PHE A 167 -5.40 1.55 -6.31
CA PHE A 167 -4.83 0.81 -7.44
C PHE A 167 -5.75 0.90 -8.65
N ARG A 168 -5.16 1.08 -9.83
CA ARG A 168 -5.87 0.88 -11.08
C ARG A 168 -6.07 -0.58 -11.36
N SER A 169 -5.04 -1.39 -11.06
CA SER A 169 -5.11 -2.83 -11.29
C SER A 169 -4.18 -3.56 -10.34
N LEU A 170 -4.54 -4.79 -10.07
CA LEU A 170 -3.74 -5.76 -9.32
C LEU A 170 -3.83 -7.08 -10.08
N ASP A 171 -2.72 -7.81 -10.11
CA ASP A 171 -2.67 -9.12 -10.74
C ASP A 171 -1.58 -9.98 -10.09
N VAL A 172 -1.73 -11.29 -10.18
CA VAL A 172 -0.73 -12.25 -9.71
C VAL A 172 -0.15 -12.93 -10.95
N LYS A 173 1.17 -12.98 -11.02
CA LYS A 173 1.87 -13.58 -12.16
C LYS A 173 2.94 -14.56 -11.71
N ASP A 174 3.08 -15.61 -12.50
CA ASP A 174 4.20 -16.53 -12.40
C ASP A 174 5.18 -16.19 -13.52
N LEU A 175 6.34 -15.68 -13.16
CA LEU A 175 7.34 -15.23 -14.14
C LEU A 175 7.95 -16.37 -14.95
N THR A 176 7.79 -17.61 -14.47
CA THR A 176 8.31 -18.79 -15.21
C THR A 176 7.37 -19.25 -16.31
N ARG A 177 6.13 -18.75 -16.32
CA ARG A 177 5.10 -19.16 -17.28
C ARG A 177 4.75 -18.10 -18.31
N SER A 178 5.55 -17.09 -18.42
CA SER A 178 5.31 -16.00 -19.38
C SER A 178 5.38 -16.43 -20.84
#